data_b1cf5b44d0e88c22802c9c85b294bcc7
#
_entry.id   b1cf5b44d0e88c22802c9c85b294bcc7
#
_cell.length_a   1.000
_cell.length_b   1.000
_cell.length_c   1.000
_cell.angle_alpha   90.00
_cell.angle_beta   90.00
_cell.angle_gamma   90.00
#
_symmetry.space_group_name_H-M   'P 1'
#
loop_
_entity.id
_entity.type
_entity.pdbx_description
1 polymer ?
#
loop_
_entity_poly.entity_id
_entity_poly.type
_entity_poly.pdbx_seq_one_letter_code
_entity_poly.pdbx_strand_id
1 'polypeptide(L)'
;MAGARRKLAFVLASSNHGTMIVNRLDYRMVNAESGYGVGFQILETASFDPAEVKLAVELLAARRRHHGDGVLALDCGANIGVHTIEWASAMTGWGSVLAIEAQERIYYALAGNIAINNCFNAMALHAAVSSEPGVMNIPNPNYMVPSSFGSLELRQRANNEFIGQAINYTENTAEIRKVALDEFNLPRVDFIKLDVEGMELEALEGADKTIKSSRPILLIEKIKTNAEQLHGWLAERGYVLREVGINLLAIHSDDKTLAELNPAKKAP
;
A
#
# COMPACT_ATOMS: atom_id res chain seq x y z
N MET A 1 20.02 5.70 40.94
CA MET A 1 18.90 5.95 40.05
C MET A 1 18.82 4.78 39.08
N ALA A 2 17.75 3.98 39.08
CA ALA A 2 17.56 2.95 38.06
C ALA A 2 17.32 3.69 36.73
N GLY A 3 18.22 3.53 35.76
CA GLY A 3 18.07 4.14 34.44
C GLY A 3 16.75 3.72 33.79
N ALA A 4 16.08 4.63 33.13
CA ALA A 4 14.86 4.35 32.40
C ALA A 4 15.12 3.20 31.41
N ARG A 5 14.34 2.12 31.52
CA ARG A 5 14.46 0.98 30.59
C ARG A 5 14.09 1.43 29.19
N ARG A 6 15.02 1.29 28.22
CA ARG A 6 14.74 1.51 26.82
C ARG A 6 13.81 0.41 26.29
N LYS A 7 12.61 0.78 25.87
CA LYS A 7 11.70 -0.14 25.20
C LYS A 7 12.13 -0.29 23.73
N LEU A 8 11.93 -1.48 23.17
CA LEU A 8 12.20 -1.78 21.76
C LEU A 8 10.86 -2.12 21.07
N ALA A 9 10.42 -1.25 20.18
CA ALA A 9 9.26 -1.53 19.34
C ALA A 9 9.68 -2.13 18.00
N PHE A 10 10.59 -1.45 17.28
CA PHE A 10 11.10 -1.94 16.00
C PHE A 10 12.26 -2.95 16.22
N VAL A 11 12.19 -4.06 15.51
CA VAL A 11 13.17 -5.16 15.52
C VAL A 11 13.41 -5.64 14.09
N LEU A 12 14.52 -6.36 13.88
CA LEU A 12 14.75 -7.11 12.65
C LEU A 12 14.08 -8.47 12.76
N ALA A 13 13.34 -8.87 11.76
CA ALA A 13 12.72 -10.18 11.62
C ALA A 13 13.15 -10.83 10.30
N SER A 14 13.45 -12.12 10.34
CA SER A 14 13.55 -12.94 9.13
C SER A 14 12.14 -13.31 8.67
N SER A 15 11.86 -13.13 7.39
CA SER A 15 10.56 -13.43 6.80
C SER A 15 10.70 -14.03 5.41
N ASN A 16 9.60 -14.50 4.84
CA ASN A 16 9.53 -14.95 3.44
C ASN A 16 9.72 -13.78 2.44
N HIS A 17 9.60 -12.54 2.93
CA HIS A 17 9.82 -11.31 2.17
C HIS A 17 11.26 -10.76 2.29
N GLY A 18 12.17 -11.51 2.90
CA GLY A 18 13.52 -11.08 3.23
C GLY A 18 13.68 -10.66 4.69
N THR A 19 14.73 -9.88 4.98
CA THR A 19 14.93 -9.32 6.33
C THR A 19 14.14 -8.04 6.47
N MET A 20 13.24 -7.98 7.46
CA MET A 20 12.33 -6.86 7.63
C MET A 20 12.52 -6.16 8.97
N ILE A 21 12.54 -4.83 8.96
CA ILE A 21 12.32 -4.00 10.15
C ILE A 21 10.83 -4.01 10.44
N VAL A 22 10.45 -4.57 11.56
CA VAL A 22 9.04 -4.78 11.95
C VAL A 22 8.80 -4.15 13.31
N ASN A 23 7.66 -3.47 13.49
CA ASN A 23 7.24 -3.11 14.84
C ASN A 23 6.55 -4.32 15.49
N ARG A 24 7.16 -4.89 16.52
CA ARG A 24 6.62 -6.05 17.26
C ARG A 24 5.32 -5.74 18.03
N LEU A 25 4.95 -4.48 18.12
CA LEU A 25 3.71 -3.99 18.72
C LEU A 25 2.66 -3.62 17.66
N ASP A 26 2.95 -3.90 16.38
CA ASP A 26 2.00 -3.70 15.29
C ASP A 26 1.01 -4.87 15.26
N TYR A 27 0.06 -4.81 16.21
CA TYR A 27 -1.04 -5.74 16.28
C TYR A 27 -2.22 -5.18 17.06
N ARG A 28 -3.42 -5.62 16.70
CA ARG A 28 -4.64 -5.49 17.50
C ARG A 28 -5.27 -6.86 17.67
N MET A 29 -5.47 -7.27 18.92
CA MET A 29 -6.21 -8.49 19.23
C MET A 29 -7.71 -8.25 19.12
N VAL A 30 -8.41 -9.10 18.39
CA VAL A 30 -9.88 -9.13 18.29
C VAL A 30 -10.45 -9.97 19.43
N ASN A 31 -9.76 -11.07 19.77
CA ASN A 31 -10.04 -11.93 20.89
C ASN A 31 -8.72 -12.55 21.42
N ALA A 32 -8.77 -13.51 22.34
CA ALA A 32 -7.58 -14.10 22.96
C ALA A 32 -6.67 -14.84 21.97
N GLU A 33 -7.19 -15.29 20.82
CA GLU A 33 -6.50 -16.18 19.87
C GLU A 33 -6.33 -15.54 18.48
N SER A 34 -7.02 -14.44 18.20
CA SER A 34 -7.04 -13.82 16.87
C SER A 34 -6.74 -12.34 16.94
N GLY A 35 -5.86 -11.89 16.10
CA GLY A 35 -5.46 -10.51 15.94
C GLY A 35 -5.07 -10.21 14.49
N TYR A 36 -4.83 -8.94 14.20
CA TYR A 36 -4.35 -8.48 12.90
C TYR A 36 -3.33 -7.33 13.07
N GLY A 37 -2.57 -7.09 12.03
CA GLY A 37 -1.48 -6.13 11.94
C GLY A 37 -0.35 -6.71 11.11
N VAL A 38 0.38 -5.86 10.38
CA VAL A 38 1.49 -6.32 9.51
C VAL A 38 2.59 -6.98 10.34
N GLY A 39 2.95 -6.34 11.46
CA GLY A 39 3.93 -6.88 12.39
C GLY A 39 3.50 -8.22 12.99
N PHE A 40 2.22 -8.36 13.34
CA PHE A 40 1.66 -9.58 13.87
C PHE A 40 1.80 -10.74 12.88
N GLN A 41 1.31 -10.56 11.65
CA GLN A 41 1.36 -11.62 10.63
C GLN A 41 2.81 -12.05 10.34
N ILE A 42 3.74 -11.10 10.17
CA ILE A 42 5.14 -11.43 9.89
C ILE A 42 5.78 -12.21 11.04
N LEU A 43 5.54 -11.82 12.28
CA LEU A 43 6.14 -12.48 13.44
C LEU A 43 5.53 -13.84 13.73
N GLU A 44 4.26 -14.07 13.40
CA GLU A 44 3.56 -15.34 13.60
C GLU A 44 3.77 -16.33 12.44
N THR A 45 3.77 -15.84 11.19
CA THR A 45 3.73 -16.69 9.99
C THR A 45 4.92 -16.52 9.06
N ALA A 46 5.85 -15.62 9.36
CA ALA A 46 6.92 -15.17 8.48
C ALA A 46 6.44 -14.54 7.16
N SER A 47 5.15 -14.21 7.02
CA SER A 47 4.55 -13.65 5.80
C SER A 47 3.49 -12.61 6.13
N PHE A 48 3.22 -11.73 5.16
CA PHE A 48 2.06 -10.84 5.15
C PHE A 48 1.34 -10.98 3.82
N ASP A 49 0.05 -11.28 3.86
CA ASP A 49 -0.87 -11.42 2.72
C ASP A 49 -0.27 -12.08 1.46
N PRO A 50 0.30 -13.31 1.58
CA PRO A 50 1.07 -13.93 0.50
C PRO A 50 0.27 -14.16 -0.79
N ALA A 51 -1.05 -14.31 -0.69
CA ALA A 51 -1.91 -14.48 -1.87
C ALA A 51 -2.03 -13.18 -2.66
N GLU A 52 -2.17 -12.03 -1.98
CA GLU A 52 -2.22 -10.72 -2.61
C GLU A 52 -0.88 -10.33 -3.23
N VAL A 53 0.21 -10.53 -2.49
CA VAL A 53 1.58 -10.33 -3.00
C VAL A 53 1.80 -11.12 -4.28
N LYS A 54 1.45 -12.42 -4.28
CA LYS A 54 1.58 -13.29 -5.46
C LYS A 54 0.76 -12.77 -6.63
N LEU A 55 -0.50 -12.41 -6.40
CA LEU A 55 -1.38 -11.86 -7.45
C LEU A 55 -0.76 -10.62 -8.08
N ALA A 56 -0.27 -9.67 -7.27
CA ALA A 56 0.33 -8.45 -7.77
C ALA A 56 1.59 -8.74 -8.62
N VAL A 57 2.47 -9.65 -8.18
CA VAL A 57 3.65 -10.07 -8.96
C VAL A 57 3.26 -10.70 -10.29
N GLU A 58 2.22 -11.54 -10.32
CA GLU A 58 1.69 -12.14 -11.57
C GLU A 58 1.15 -11.08 -12.53
N LEU A 59 0.45 -10.06 -12.02
CA LEU A 59 -0.08 -8.93 -12.80
C LEU A 59 1.05 -8.06 -13.36
N LEU A 60 2.09 -7.76 -12.56
CA LEU A 60 3.28 -7.04 -13.00
C LEU A 60 4.01 -7.79 -14.12
N ALA A 61 4.16 -9.11 -13.98
CA ALA A 61 4.74 -9.96 -15.03
C ALA A 61 3.88 -9.98 -16.30
N ALA A 62 2.55 -9.95 -16.19
CA ALA A 62 1.63 -9.82 -17.33
C ALA A 62 1.81 -8.46 -18.03
N ARG A 63 1.93 -7.37 -17.29
CA ARG A 63 2.21 -6.04 -17.86
C ARG A 63 3.53 -6.03 -18.62
N ARG A 64 4.59 -6.67 -18.08
CA ARG A 64 5.85 -6.85 -18.80
C ARG A 64 5.67 -7.61 -20.11
N ARG A 65 4.93 -8.73 -20.12
CA ARG A 65 4.68 -9.53 -21.33
C ARG A 65 3.98 -8.73 -22.42
N HIS A 66 3.07 -7.85 -22.06
CA HIS A 66 2.27 -7.09 -23.02
C HIS A 66 2.87 -5.75 -23.41
N HIS A 67 3.68 -5.15 -22.55
CA HIS A 67 4.17 -3.78 -22.73
C HIS A 67 5.69 -3.65 -22.67
N GLY A 68 6.43 -4.76 -22.51
CA GLY A 68 7.90 -4.78 -22.45
C GLY A 68 8.47 -4.32 -21.10
N ASP A 69 9.77 -4.23 -21.02
CA ASP A 69 10.52 -3.75 -19.85
C ASP A 69 10.22 -2.28 -19.55
N GLY A 70 10.61 -1.82 -18.36
CA GLY A 70 10.30 -0.48 -17.86
C GLY A 70 8.94 -0.41 -17.15
N VAL A 71 8.43 -1.53 -16.63
CA VAL A 71 7.24 -1.58 -15.78
C VAL A 71 7.44 -0.72 -14.55
N LEU A 72 6.50 0.17 -14.26
CA LEU A 72 6.49 1.00 -13.06
C LEU A 72 5.27 0.69 -12.20
N ALA A 73 5.52 0.31 -10.95
CA ALA A 73 4.51 0.10 -9.93
C ALA A 73 4.51 1.22 -8.89
N LEU A 74 3.34 1.68 -8.48
CA LEU A 74 3.14 2.61 -7.38
C LEU A 74 2.50 1.87 -6.20
N ASP A 75 3.16 1.90 -5.04
CA ASP A 75 2.70 1.31 -3.79
C ASP A 75 2.29 2.44 -2.84
N CYS A 76 1.01 2.82 -2.86
CA CYS A 76 0.46 3.94 -2.11
C CYS A 76 -0.15 3.43 -0.80
N GLY A 77 0.40 3.87 0.33
CA GLY A 77 0.18 3.27 1.64
C GLY A 77 1.07 2.03 1.81
N ALA A 78 2.35 2.16 1.46
CA ALA A 78 3.29 1.04 1.38
C ALA A 78 3.59 0.37 2.72
N ASN A 79 3.18 0.97 3.82
CA ASN A 79 3.47 0.49 5.17
C ASN A 79 4.98 0.22 5.33
N ILE A 80 5.39 -0.89 5.92
CA ILE A 80 6.80 -1.27 6.05
C ILE A 80 7.40 -1.87 4.77
N GLY A 81 6.64 -1.94 3.67
CA GLY A 81 7.12 -2.24 2.32
C GLY A 81 7.12 -3.72 1.92
N VAL A 82 6.23 -4.54 2.44
CA VAL A 82 6.14 -5.96 2.02
C VAL A 82 5.93 -6.06 0.51
N HIS A 83 4.90 -5.40 -0.03
CA HIS A 83 4.62 -5.36 -1.47
C HIS A 83 5.78 -4.73 -2.25
N THR A 84 6.28 -3.59 -1.78
CA THR A 84 7.41 -2.88 -2.38
C THR A 84 8.62 -3.78 -2.60
N ILE A 85 9.02 -4.56 -1.59
CA ILE A 85 10.20 -5.42 -1.65
C ILE A 85 9.98 -6.61 -2.58
N GLU A 86 8.84 -7.26 -2.49
CA GLU A 86 8.48 -8.38 -3.35
C GLU A 86 8.41 -7.95 -4.83
N TRP A 87 7.79 -6.80 -5.10
CA TRP A 87 7.71 -6.28 -6.48
C TRP A 87 9.08 -5.86 -6.99
N ALA A 88 9.87 -5.15 -6.19
CA ALA A 88 11.22 -4.74 -6.57
C ALA A 88 12.10 -5.96 -6.85
N SER A 89 12.04 -6.98 -6.01
CA SER A 89 12.76 -8.24 -6.20
C SER A 89 12.35 -8.94 -7.49
N ALA A 90 11.04 -9.11 -7.71
CA ALA A 90 10.49 -9.73 -8.92
C ALA A 90 10.83 -8.95 -10.19
N MET A 91 10.87 -7.61 -10.11
CA MET A 91 11.14 -6.71 -11.23
C MET A 91 12.61 -6.33 -11.42
N THR A 92 13.53 -6.99 -10.72
CA THR A 92 14.96 -6.71 -10.84
C THR A 92 15.42 -6.79 -12.31
N GLY A 93 16.02 -5.71 -12.80
CA GLY A 93 16.54 -5.60 -14.18
C GLY A 93 15.50 -5.23 -15.24
N TRP A 94 14.17 -5.14 -14.91
CA TRP A 94 13.15 -4.83 -15.92
C TRP A 94 12.04 -3.88 -15.46
N GLY A 95 11.97 -3.52 -14.18
CA GLY A 95 10.96 -2.61 -13.69
C GLY A 95 11.38 -1.94 -12.38
N SER A 96 10.55 -1.03 -11.88
CA SER A 96 10.81 -0.24 -10.69
C SER A 96 9.55 0.01 -9.87
N VAL A 97 9.74 0.39 -8.60
CA VAL A 97 8.68 0.68 -7.63
C VAL A 97 8.87 2.08 -7.04
N LEU A 98 7.81 2.86 -6.98
CA LEU A 98 7.70 4.03 -6.13
C LEU A 98 6.73 3.72 -4.99
N ALA A 99 7.25 3.71 -3.77
CA ALA A 99 6.50 3.43 -2.55
C ALA A 99 6.24 4.73 -1.78
N ILE A 100 5.01 4.95 -1.35
CA ILE A 100 4.61 6.18 -0.63
C ILE A 100 3.98 5.78 0.70
N GLU A 101 4.51 6.35 1.79
CA GLU A 101 4.02 6.09 3.14
C GLU A 101 3.96 7.39 3.94
N ALA A 102 2.83 7.61 4.62
CA ALA A 102 2.55 8.86 5.33
C ALA A 102 3.07 8.87 6.77
N GLN A 103 3.06 7.73 7.46
CA GLN A 103 3.48 7.64 8.86
C GLN A 103 5.01 7.62 8.97
N GLU A 104 5.61 8.65 9.55
CA GLU A 104 7.07 8.84 9.60
C GLU A 104 7.84 7.61 10.09
N ARG A 105 7.39 6.98 11.18
CA ARG A 105 8.10 5.83 11.78
C ARG A 105 7.97 4.57 10.93
N ILE A 106 6.85 4.41 10.26
CA ILE A 106 6.59 3.33 9.33
C ILE A 106 7.41 3.56 8.04
N TYR A 107 7.44 4.80 7.53
CA TYR A 107 8.31 5.20 6.42
C TYR A 107 9.79 4.90 6.69
N TYR A 108 10.29 5.13 7.92
CA TYR A 108 11.69 4.77 8.25
C TYR A 108 11.93 3.27 8.15
N ALA A 109 10.95 2.45 8.55
CA ALA A 109 11.03 1.00 8.37
C ALA A 109 10.98 0.63 6.88
N LEU A 110 10.08 1.21 6.09
CA LEU A 110 10.00 1.03 4.63
C LEU A 110 11.34 1.33 3.96
N ALA A 111 11.91 2.50 4.18
CA ALA A 111 13.18 2.91 3.59
C ALA A 111 14.34 1.99 4.03
N GLY A 112 14.35 1.60 5.30
CA GLY A 112 15.31 0.63 5.84
C GLY A 112 15.16 -0.75 5.19
N ASN A 113 13.94 -1.21 5.00
CA ASN A 113 13.64 -2.50 4.39
C ASN A 113 14.04 -2.53 2.90
N ILE A 114 13.82 -1.46 2.15
CA ILE A 114 14.34 -1.31 0.78
C ILE A 114 15.87 -1.46 0.78
N ALA A 115 16.56 -0.76 1.68
CA ALA A 115 18.01 -0.76 1.74
C ALA A 115 18.61 -2.11 2.11
N ILE A 116 18.11 -2.76 3.19
CA ILE A 116 18.68 -4.04 3.67
C ILE A 116 18.39 -5.21 2.75
N ASN A 117 17.34 -5.13 1.91
CA ASN A 117 17.01 -6.12 0.89
C ASN A 117 17.59 -5.79 -0.49
N ASN A 118 18.43 -4.75 -0.60
CA ASN A 118 19.11 -4.35 -1.85
C ASN A 118 18.15 -4.08 -3.03
N CYS A 119 16.99 -3.51 -2.75
CA CYS A 119 15.99 -3.17 -3.77
C CYS A 119 16.37 -1.85 -4.47
N PHE A 120 17.44 -1.84 -5.29
CA PHE A 120 17.95 -0.63 -5.97
C PHE A 120 17.00 -0.07 -7.03
N ASN A 121 15.97 -0.81 -7.41
CA ASN A 121 14.89 -0.40 -8.29
C ASN A 121 13.62 0.04 -7.54
N ALA A 122 13.71 0.25 -6.23
CA ALA A 122 12.63 0.80 -5.40
C ALA A 122 13.04 2.13 -4.78
N MET A 123 12.10 3.07 -4.69
CA MET A 123 12.26 4.36 -4.04
C MET A 123 11.12 4.58 -3.05
N ALA A 124 11.44 5.04 -1.84
CA ALA A 124 10.45 5.42 -0.83
C ALA A 124 10.26 6.94 -0.77
N LEU A 125 9.02 7.38 -0.64
CA LEU A 125 8.63 8.78 -0.46
C LEU A 125 7.80 8.93 0.82
N HIS A 126 8.22 9.84 1.71
CA HIS A 126 7.45 10.21 2.89
C HIS A 126 6.41 11.26 2.52
N ALA A 127 5.17 10.84 2.25
CA ALA A 127 4.06 11.69 1.86
C ALA A 127 2.71 10.99 2.06
N ALA A 128 1.63 11.77 2.11
CA ALA A 128 0.26 11.28 1.98
C ALA A 128 -0.22 11.47 0.54
N VAL A 129 -0.79 10.43 -0.08
CA VAL A 129 -1.39 10.52 -1.41
C VAL A 129 -2.76 11.18 -1.31
N SER A 130 -3.05 12.15 -2.19
CA SER A 130 -4.25 12.98 -2.15
C SER A 130 -4.63 13.46 -3.57
N SER A 131 -5.75 14.17 -3.69
CA SER A 131 -6.22 14.76 -4.95
C SER A 131 -5.36 15.92 -5.45
N GLU A 132 -4.66 16.60 -4.54
CA GLU A 132 -3.86 17.78 -4.85
C GLU A 132 -2.61 17.86 -3.96
N PRO A 133 -1.52 18.46 -4.43
CA PRO A 133 -0.35 18.71 -3.61
C PRO A 133 -0.63 19.71 -2.49
N GLY A 134 0.18 19.69 -1.44
CA GLY A 134 0.06 20.59 -0.29
C GLY A 134 0.59 19.97 0.99
N VAL A 135 0.00 20.33 2.11
CA VAL A 135 0.30 19.77 3.43
C VAL A 135 -0.98 19.39 4.17
N MET A 136 -0.86 18.45 5.08
CA MET A 136 -1.92 18.10 6.02
C MET A 136 -1.33 17.69 7.37
N ASN A 137 -2.10 17.80 8.43
CA ASN A 137 -1.74 17.23 9.71
C ASN A 137 -2.34 15.83 9.84
N ILE A 138 -1.51 14.85 10.18
CA ILE A 138 -1.93 13.48 10.46
C ILE A 138 -1.71 13.16 11.93
N PRO A 139 -2.50 12.26 12.53
CA PRO A 139 -2.30 11.84 13.92
C PRO A 139 -0.97 11.11 14.07
N ASN A 140 -0.32 11.33 15.22
CA ASN A 140 0.94 10.67 15.57
C ASN A 140 0.69 9.62 16.67
N PRO A 141 0.51 8.33 16.32
CA PRO A 141 0.22 7.29 17.30
C PRO A 141 1.44 6.98 18.17
N ASN A 142 1.20 6.36 19.32
CA ASN A 142 2.27 5.85 20.16
C ASN A 142 2.72 4.47 19.67
N TYR A 143 3.81 4.41 18.91
CA TYR A 143 4.39 3.17 18.38
C TYR A 143 4.96 2.21 19.44
N MET A 144 4.91 2.58 20.72
CA MET A 144 5.33 1.76 21.87
C MET A 144 4.14 1.11 22.58
N VAL A 145 2.95 1.18 22.02
CA VAL A 145 1.71 0.56 22.51
C VAL A 145 1.14 -0.34 21.42
N PRO A 146 0.64 -1.54 21.75
CA PRO A 146 0.01 -2.43 20.77
C PRO A 146 -1.09 -1.73 19.97
N SER A 147 -0.96 -1.75 18.65
CA SER A 147 -1.91 -1.12 17.73
C SER A 147 -1.71 -1.64 16.31
N SER A 148 -2.77 -1.76 15.52
CA SER A 148 -2.67 -1.98 14.08
C SER A 148 -2.34 -0.65 13.40
N PHE A 149 -1.06 -0.36 13.20
CA PHE A 149 -0.62 0.91 12.63
C PHE A 149 -0.99 1.04 11.15
N GLY A 150 -1.08 -0.09 10.43
CA GLY A 150 -1.57 -0.12 9.07
C GLY A 150 -3.01 0.36 8.92
N SER A 151 -3.84 0.19 9.95
CA SER A 151 -5.25 0.61 9.93
C SER A 151 -5.48 2.07 10.33
N LEU A 152 -4.42 2.88 10.50
CA LEU A 152 -4.55 4.27 10.97
C LEU A 152 -5.09 5.17 9.86
N GLU A 153 -6.35 5.58 9.98
CA GLU A 153 -6.90 6.63 9.12
C GLU A 153 -6.22 7.97 9.39
N LEU A 154 -5.81 8.69 8.34
CA LEU A 154 -5.07 9.95 8.47
C LEU A 154 -5.93 11.14 8.87
N ARG A 155 -7.27 11.01 8.78
CA ARG A 155 -8.25 12.05 9.09
C ARG A 155 -9.30 11.57 10.07
N GLN A 156 -9.79 12.49 10.88
CA GLN A 156 -10.93 12.20 11.74
C GLN A 156 -12.21 12.05 10.91
N ARG A 157 -12.93 10.96 11.14
CA ARG A 157 -14.24 10.63 10.58
C ARG A 157 -15.21 10.29 11.68
N ALA A 158 -16.50 10.20 11.36
CA ALA A 158 -17.52 9.85 12.35
C ALA A 158 -17.32 8.44 12.96
N ASN A 159 -16.76 7.52 12.18
CA ASN A 159 -16.58 6.11 12.53
C ASN A 159 -15.15 5.63 12.24
N ASN A 160 -14.13 6.34 12.75
CA ASN A 160 -12.76 5.85 12.64
C ASN A 160 -12.60 4.49 13.32
N GLU A 161 -11.81 3.63 12.73
CA GLU A 161 -11.47 2.34 13.30
C GLU A 161 -10.66 2.52 14.60
N PHE A 162 -11.01 1.75 15.65
CA PHE A 162 -10.16 1.67 16.84
C PHE A 162 -8.98 0.75 16.56
N ILE A 163 -7.80 1.29 16.44
CA ILE A 163 -6.59 0.55 16.05
C ILE A 163 -5.87 -0.16 17.22
N GLY A 164 -6.37 -0.05 18.44
CA GLY A 164 -5.73 -0.57 19.66
C GLY A 164 -5.39 0.51 20.70
N GLN A 165 -5.38 1.78 20.29
CA GLN A 165 -5.21 2.94 21.14
C GLN A 165 -6.16 4.06 20.73
N ALA A 166 -6.45 5.00 21.64
CA ALA A 166 -7.17 6.22 21.30
C ALA A 166 -6.26 7.14 20.46
N ILE A 167 -6.80 7.64 19.35
CA ILE A 167 -6.08 8.53 18.43
C ILE A 167 -6.59 9.96 18.63
N ASN A 168 -5.65 10.90 18.82
CA ASN A 168 -5.93 12.32 18.86
C ASN A 168 -5.61 12.94 17.50
N TYR A 169 -6.61 13.52 16.85
CA TYR A 169 -6.49 14.12 15.51
C TYR A 169 -6.22 15.63 15.54
N THR A 170 -6.10 16.22 16.72
CA THR A 170 -6.00 17.69 16.88
C THR A 170 -4.76 18.15 17.62
N GLU A 171 -4.34 17.46 18.70
CA GLU A 171 -3.27 17.92 19.58
C GLU A 171 -1.93 17.19 19.36
N ASN A 172 -1.99 15.90 18.99
CA ASN A 172 -0.79 15.08 18.74
C ASN A 172 -0.71 14.71 17.26
N THR A 173 -0.42 15.71 16.44
CA THR A 173 -0.33 15.56 14.99
C THR A 173 1.07 15.91 14.48
N ALA A 174 1.41 15.40 13.31
CA ALA A 174 2.59 15.75 12.56
C ALA A 174 2.17 16.29 11.18
N GLU A 175 2.84 17.35 10.72
CA GLU A 175 2.63 17.84 9.37
C GLU A 175 3.29 16.90 8.36
N ILE A 176 2.56 16.55 7.31
CA ILE A 176 3.03 15.72 6.20
C ILE A 176 2.73 16.41 4.87
N ARG A 177 3.63 16.25 3.91
CA ARG A 177 3.40 16.65 2.52
C ARG A 177 2.30 15.79 1.90
N LYS A 178 1.32 16.43 1.23
CA LYS A 178 0.40 15.78 0.31
C LYS A 178 0.99 15.78 -1.09
N VAL A 179 0.77 14.69 -1.82
CA VAL A 179 1.15 14.55 -3.22
C VAL A 179 -0.03 14.07 -4.06
N ALA A 180 -0.21 14.66 -5.24
CA ALA A 180 -1.03 14.08 -6.28
C ALA A 180 -0.14 13.26 -7.22
N LEU A 181 -0.53 12.03 -7.58
CA LEU A 181 0.31 11.19 -8.42
C LEU A 181 0.58 11.81 -9.79
N ASP A 182 -0.34 12.65 -10.27
CA ASP A 182 -0.20 13.39 -11.53
C ASP A 182 0.94 14.41 -11.52
N GLU A 183 1.36 14.91 -10.33
CA GLU A 183 2.46 15.88 -10.25
C GLU A 183 3.83 15.28 -10.61
N PHE A 184 3.98 13.95 -10.50
CA PHE A 184 5.23 13.28 -10.84
C PHE A 184 5.48 13.21 -12.35
N ASN A 185 4.46 13.48 -13.18
CA ASN A 185 4.54 13.45 -14.65
C ASN A 185 5.21 12.16 -15.17
N LEU A 186 4.84 11.01 -14.61
CA LEU A 186 5.40 9.72 -14.94
C LEU A 186 5.03 9.34 -16.38
N PRO A 187 6.00 8.98 -17.23
CA PRO A 187 5.74 8.67 -18.65
C PRO A 187 4.95 7.38 -18.83
N ARG A 188 5.00 6.49 -17.84
CA ARG A 188 4.34 5.19 -17.83
C ARG A 188 4.08 4.77 -16.38
N VAL A 189 2.89 4.24 -16.11
CA VAL A 189 2.55 3.54 -14.87
C VAL A 189 1.76 2.29 -15.23
N ASP A 190 2.17 1.15 -14.72
CA ASP A 190 1.61 -0.15 -15.06
C ASP A 190 0.71 -0.74 -13.98
N PHE A 191 0.99 -0.41 -12.74
CA PHE A 191 0.27 -0.94 -11.60
C PHE A 191 0.22 0.10 -10.47
N ILE A 192 -0.93 0.25 -9.83
CA ILE A 192 -1.09 1.10 -8.63
C ILE A 192 -1.83 0.29 -7.57
N LYS A 193 -1.21 0.08 -6.39
CA LYS A 193 -1.92 -0.31 -5.19
C LYS A 193 -2.32 0.96 -4.45
N LEU A 194 -3.58 1.04 -4.03
CA LEU A 194 -4.11 2.09 -3.18
C LEU A 194 -4.66 1.47 -1.89
N ASP A 195 -3.98 1.75 -0.81
CA ASP A 195 -4.32 1.32 0.55
C ASP A 195 -3.95 2.49 1.48
N VAL A 196 -4.72 3.57 1.33
CA VAL A 196 -4.43 4.89 1.92
C VAL A 196 -5.45 5.27 3.00
N GLU A 197 -6.03 4.23 3.60
CA GLU A 197 -6.80 4.32 4.83
C GLU A 197 -7.95 5.32 4.74
N GLY A 198 -8.75 5.16 3.66
CA GLY A 198 -9.96 5.93 3.41
C GLY A 198 -9.77 7.19 2.57
N MET A 199 -8.59 7.37 1.95
CA MET A 199 -8.34 8.45 0.99
C MET A 199 -8.25 7.95 -0.47
N GLU A 200 -8.76 6.75 -0.77
CA GLU A 200 -8.62 6.08 -2.07
C GLU A 200 -9.25 6.90 -3.21
N LEU A 201 -10.45 7.47 -3.01
CA LEU A 201 -11.08 8.33 -4.03
C LEU A 201 -10.27 9.59 -4.30
N GLU A 202 -9.75 10.24 -3.27
CA GLU A 202 -8.88 11.40 -3.42
C GLU A 202 -7.56 11.03 -4.12
N ALA A 203 -6.99 9.88 -3.80
CA ALA A 203 -5.80 9.36 -4.47
C ALA A 203 -6.05 9.10 -5.96
N LEU A 204 -7.21 8.53 -6.31
CA LEU A 204 -7.64 8.32 -7.70
C LEU A 204 -7.85 9.64 -8.44
N GLU A 205 -8.45 10.64 -7.80
CA GLU A 205 -8.61 11.99 -8.36
C GLU A 205 -7.26 12.63 -8.65
N GLY A 206 -6.31 12.50 -7.73
CA GLY A 206 -4.93 13.00 -7.90
C GLY A 206 -4.08 12.21 -8.90
N ALA A 207 -4.60 11.10 -9.41
CA ALA A 207 -3.98 10.26 -10.42
C ALA A 207 -4.76 10.25 -11.76
N ASP A 208 -5.78 11.08 -11.93
CA ASP A 208 -6.73 10.99 -13.05
C ASP A 208 -6.07 11.07 -14.43
N LYS A 209 -5.06 11.96 -14.61
CA LYS A 209 -4.31 12.08 -15.87
C LYS A 209 -3.44 10.85 -16.10
N THR A 210 -2.74 10.39 -15.05
CA THR A 210 -1.90 9.20 -15.09
C THR A 210 -2.72 7.96 -15.43
N ILE A 211 -3.89 7.79 -14.80
CA ILE A 211 -4.80 6.67 -15.04
C ILE A 211 -5.35 6.71 -16.46
N LYS A 212 -5.76 7.86 -16.97
CA LYS A 212 -6.24 8.00 -18.34
C LYS A 212 -5.19 7.73 -19.40
N SER A 213 -3.95 8.17 -19.16
CA SER A 213 -2.85 8.00 -20.13
C SER A 213 -2.22 6.61 -20.11
N SER A 214 -1.94 6.06 -18.94
CA SER A 214 -1.21 4.80 -18.76
C SER A 214 -2.11 3.59 -18.61
N ARG A 215 -3.38 3.77 -18.19
CA ARG A 215 -4.35 2.72 -17.92
C ARG A 215 -3.76 1.59 -17.08
N PRO A 216 -3.19 1.92 -15.88
CA PRO A 216 -2.58 0.93 -15.01
C PRO A 216 -3.60 -0.08 -14.51
N ILE A 217 -3.15 -1.25 -14.12
CA ILE A 217 -3.93 -2.13 -13.25
C ILE A 217 -4.01 -1.49 -11.88
N LEU A 218 -5.20 -1.48 -11.27
CA LEU A 218 -5.42 -0.89 -9.94
C LEU A 218 -5.82 -2.00 -8.95
N LEU A 219 -5.19 -2.01 -7.80
CA LEU A 219 -5.56 -2.83 -6.64
C LEU A 219 -5.89 -1.89 -5.48
N ILE A 220 -7.16 -1.80 -5.11
CA ILE A 220 -7.66 -0.75 -4.23
C ILE A 220 -8.34 -1.37 -3.01
N GLU A 221 -7.89 -1.00 -1.79
CA GLU A 221 -8.61 -1.36 -0.58
C GLU A 221 -9.96 -0.62 -0.54
N LYS A 222 -11.06 -1.37 -0.29
CA LYS A 222 -12.41 -0.81 -0.39
C LYS A 222 -13.14 -0.65 0.95
N ILE A 223 -12.56 -1.17 2.04
CA ILE A 223 -13.28 -1.27 3.32
C ILE A 223 -13.55 0.09 3.99
N LYS A 224 -12.75 1.11 3.69
CA LYS A 224 -12.88 2.47 4.25
C LYS A 224 -13.37 3.50 3.22
N THR A 225 -13.72 3.05 2.02
CA THR A 225 -14.13 3.89 0.90
C THR A 225 -15.60 3.67 0.54
N ASN A 226 -16.27 4.70 0.00
CA ASN A 226 -17.62 4.56 -0.51
C ASN A 226 -17.60 3.69 -1.79
N ALA A 227 -18.11 2.46 -1.68
CA ALA A 227 -18.06 1.47 -2.75
C ALA A 227 -18.78 1.92 -4.02
N GLU A 228 -19.94 2.59 -3.89
CA GLU A 228 -20.73 3.08 -5.04
C GLU A 228 -19.97 4.16 -5.82
N GLN A 229 -19.39 5.13 -5.12
CA GLN A 229 -18.58 6.18 -5.73
C GLN A 229 -17.33 5.60 -6.38
N LEU A 230 -16.64 4.67 -5.71
CA LEU A 230 -15.46 4.00 -6.25
C LEU A 230 -15.77 3.23 -7.53
N HIS A 231 -16.84 2.43 -7.53
CA HIS A 231 -17.28 1.67 -8.69
C HIS A 231 -17.69 2.61 -9.86
N GLY A 232 -18.45 3.66 -9.58
CA GLY A 232 -18.84 4.66 -10.59
C GLY A 232 -17.63 5.33 -11.22
N TRP A 233 -16.69 5.80 -10.39
CA TRP A 233 -15.48 6.48 -10.85
C TRP A 233 -14.62 5.60 -11.79
N LEU A 234 -14.46 4.33 -11.44
CA LEU A 234 -13.69 3.36 -12.24
C LEU A 234 -14.43 2.95 -13.52
N ALA A 235 -15.74 2.72 -13.44
CA ALA A 235 -16.56 2.33 -14.59
C ALA A 235 -16.58 3.43 -15.67
N GLU A 236 -16.70 4.70 -15.29
CA GLU A 236 -16.61 5.86 -16.20
C GLU A 236 -15.28 5.92 -16.98
N ARG A 237 -14.23 5.30 -16.44
CA ARG A 237 -12.89 5.23 -17.06
C ARG A 237 -12.61 3.91 -17.77
N GLY A 238 -13.63 3.08 -17.97
CA GLY A 238 -13.54 1.84 -18.74
C GLY A 238 -12.91 0.67 -18.02
N TYR A 239 -12.85 0.69 -16.68
CA TYR A 239 -12.31 -0.40 -15.87
C TYR A 239 -13.34 -1.51 -15.64
N VAL A 240 -12.89 -2.75 -15.79
CA VAL A 240 -13.61 -3.97 -15.40
C VAL A 240 -13.18 -4.33 -13.98
N LEU A 241 -14.15 -4.54 -13.10
CA LEU A 241 -13.93 -4.68 -11.65
C LEU A 241 -14.07 -6.14 -11.21
N ARG A 242 -13.24 -6.56 -10.27
CA ARG A 242 -13.28 -7.87 -9.61
C ARG A 242 -12.98 -7.74 -8.13
N GLU A 243 -13.79 -8.41 -7.33
CA GLU A 243 -13.57 -8.51 -5.90
C GLU A 243 -12.41 -9.46 -5.59
N VAL A 244 -11.44 -9.01 -4.78
CA VAL A 244 -10.31 -9.81 -4.30
C VAL A 244 -10.17 -9.58 -2.79
N GLY A 245 -10.85 -10.37 -2.00
CA GLY A 245 -10.87 -10.18 -0.53
C GLY A 245 -11.40 -8.81 -0.14
N ILE A 246 -10.60 -8.05 0.60
CA ILE A 246 -10.90 -6.68 1.01
C ILE A 246 -10.60 -5.65 -0.09
N ASN A 247 -9.98 -6.09 -1.18
CA ASN A 247 -9.57 -5.24 -2.29
C ASN A 247 -10.51 -5.33 -3.49
N LEU A 248 -10.46 -4.32 -4.33
CA LEU A 248 -11.05 -4.24 -5.64
C LEU A 248 -9.92 -4.21 -6.69
N LEU A 249 -9.85 -5.25 -7.51
CA LEU A 249 -8.97 -5.30 -8.67
C LEU A 249 -9.71 -4.67 -9.84
N ALA A 250 -9.13 -3.62 -10.43
CA ALA A 250 -9.66 -2.93 -11.59
C ALA A 250 -8.65 -3.00 -12.75
N ILE A 251 -9.10 -3.52 -13.90
CA ILE A 251 -8.29 -3.67 -15.12
C ILE A 251 -9.05 -3.02 -16.27
N HIS A 252 -8.39 -2.13 -17.02
CA HIS A 252 -9.01 -1.46 -18.15
C HIS A 252 -9.47 -2.46 -19.20
N SER A 253 -10.64 -2.24 -19.81
CA SER A 253 -11.28 -3.15 -20.77
C SER A 253 -10.39 -3.48 -21.98
N ASP A 254 -9.50 -2.57 -22.39
CA ASP A 254 -8.55 -2.76 -23.49
C ASP A 254 -7.26 -3.48 -23.07
N ASP A 255 -7.07 -3.76 -21.79
CA ASP A 255 -5.85 -4.41 -21.30
C ASP A 255 -5.86 -5.91 -21.62
N LYS A 256 -4.82 -6.36 -22.30
CA LYS A 256 -4.65 -7.78 -22.66
C LYS A 256 -4.55 -8.71 -21.46
N THR A 257 -4.10 -8.22 -20.31
CA THR A 257 -4.05 -8.97 -19.05
C THR A 257 -5.43 -9.48 -18.63
N LEU A 258 -6.50 -8.74 -18.96
CA LEU A 258 -7.88 -9.13 -18.63
C LEU A 258 -8.26 -10.49 -19.27
N ALA A 259 -7.75 -10.77 -20.48
CA ALA A 259 -8.00 -12.03 -21.18
C ALA A 259 -7.27 -13.23 -20.50
N GLU A 260 -6.13 -12.99 -19.90
CA GLU A 260 -5.39 -14.04 -19.17
C GLU A 260 -6.09 -14.49 -17.88
N LEU A 261 -6.77 -13.56 -17.21
CA LEU A 261 -7.55 -13.83 -16.00
C LEU A 261 -8.89 -14.53 -16.26
N ASN A 262 -9.30 -14.67 -17.55
CA ASN A 262 -10.52 -15.34 -17.97
C ASN A 262 -10.23 -16.58 -18.83
N PRO A 263 -9.66 -17.67 -18.30
CA PRO A 263 -9.32 -18.84 -19.11
C PRO A 263 -10.52 -19.52 -19.76
N ALA A 264 -11.76 -19.27 -19.31
CA ALA A 264 -12.98 -19.88 -19.82
C ALA A 264 -13.41 -19.39 -21.21
N LYS A 265 -12.74 -18.41 -21.84
CA LYS A 265 -13.00 -17.95 -23.23
C LYS A 265 -12.02 -18.49 -24.26
N LYS A 266 -11.12 -19.39 -23.92
CA LYS A 266 -10.37 -20.21 -24.88
C LYS A 266 -11.13 -21.50 -25.12
N ALA A 267 -12.24 -21.44 -25.81
CA ALA A 267 -12.86 -22.60 -26.49
C ALA A 267 -12.49 -22.54 -27.99
N PRO A 268 -12.45 -23.68 -28.66
CA PRO A 268 -11.52 -24.07 -29.70
C PRO A 268 -11.65 -23.30 -30.99
#